data_f14cad124e5d6ee908c35031515a3d36
#
_entry.id   f14cad124e5d6ee908c35031515a3d36
#
_cell.length_a   1.000
_cell.length_b   1.000
_cell.length_c   1.000
_cell.angle_alpha   90.00
_cell.angle_beta   90.00
_cell.angle_gamma   90.00
#
_symmetry.space_group_name_H-M   'P 1'
#
loop_
_entity.id
_entity.type
_entity.pdbx_description
1 polymer ?
#
loop_
_entity_poly.entity_id
_entity_poly.type
_entity_poly.pdbx_seq_one_letter_code
_entity_poly.pdbx_strand_id
1 'polypeptide(L)'
;MKNILIIGGMGAGKSSVTSALASQGLPVVDLDRLGHVVLTWDFVKKELRDAYGAGVFTAEGEVDRAALAAVAFATKEGTETLNRITQPRIDQALHNELARLAAEGHTAAVIESSSFTGQAPLVALADYIVVVTAPEELRVASAVAAGWSEADVRARMARQLTDEQRLRFATVSFVNDGTPEQLYDQVVSWWNAEKEQL
;
A
#
# COMPACT_ATOMS: atom_id res chain seq x y z
N MET A 1 -18.16 8.70 -3.88
CA MET A 1 -17.45 7.47 -4.26
C MET A 1 -16.90 6.85 -2.98
N LYS A 2 -17.07 5.55 -2.78
CA LYS A 2 -16.54 4.83 -1.61
C LYS A 2 -15.08 4.47 -1.80
N ASN A 3 -14.28 4.65 -0.74
CA ASN A 3 -12.86 4.34 -0.72
C ASN A 3 -12.61 3.08 0.10
N ILE A 4 -12.09 2.02 -0.52
CA ILE A 4 -11.81 0.73 0.08
C ILE A 4 -10.30 0.61 0.27
N LEU A 5 -9.81 0.83 1.48
CA LEU A 5 -8.40 0.69 1.82
C LEU A 5 -8.07 -0.76 2.15
N ILE A 6 -7.17 -1.37 1.39
CA ILE A 6 -6.69 -2.73 1.65
C ILE A 6 -5.34 -2.66 2.36
N ILE A 7 -5.26 -3.24 3.55
CA ILE A 7 -4.05 -3.37 4.34
C ILE A 7 -3.82 -4.83 4.77
N GLY A 8 -2.60 -5.15 5.09
CA GLY A 8 -2.20 -6.49 5.55
C GLY A 8 -0.69 -6.62 5.55
N GLY A 9 -0.18 -7.59 6.26
CA GLY A 9 1.25 -7.86 6.31
C GLY A 9 1.83 -8.35 4.98
N MET A 10 3.15 -8.39 4.90
CA MET A 10 3.86 -9.02 3.78
C MET A 10 3.40 -10.49 3.65
N GLY A 11 3.10 -10.92 2.43
CA GLY A 11 2.64 -12.28 2.14
C GLY A 11 1.20 -12.61 2.57
N ALA A 12 0.43 -11.67 3.13
CA ALA A 12 -0.94 -11.93 3.62
C ALA A 12 -1.98 -12.14 2.51
N GLY A 13 -1.69 -11.78 1.24
CA GLY A 13 -2.63 -11.95 0.14
C GLY A 13 -3.42 -10.68 -0.22
N LYS A 14 -2.93 -9.48 0.12
CA LYS A 14 -3.54 -8.20 -0.28
C LYS A 14 -3.82 -8.13 -1.77
N SER A 15 -2.83 -8.47 -2.60
CA SER A 15 -2.96 -8.45 -4.06
C SER A 15 -4.04 -9.40 -4.59
N SER A 16 -4.30 -10.52 -3.91
CA SER A 16 -5.41 -11.42 -4.26
C SER A 16 -6.76 -10.75 -3.98
N VAL A 17 -6.91 -10.08 -2.83
CA VAL A 17 -8.12 -9.30 -2.48
C VAL A 17 -8.29 -8.13 -3.45
N THR A 18 -7.21 -7.39 -3.74
CA THR A 18 -7.22 -6.29 -4.72
C THR A 18 -7.65 -6.79 -6.10
N SER A 19 -7.09 -7.91 -6.57
CA SER A 19 -7.43 -8.50 -7.86
C SER A 19 -8.88 -8.98 -7.92
N ALA A 20 -9.40 -9.56 -6.82
CA ALA A 20 -10.80 -9.96 -6.74
C ALA A 20 -11.74 -8.76 -6.89
N LEU A 21 -11.47 -7.64 -6.21
CA LEU A 21 -12.27 -6.41 -6.35
C LEU A 21 -12.09 -5.76 -7.73
N ALA A 22 -10.89 -5.77 -8.28
CA ALA A 22 -10.63 -5.27 -9.64
C ALA A 22 -11.41 -6.07 -10.70
N SER A 23 -11.56 -7.39 -10.53
CA SER A 23 -12.38 -8.23 -11.42
C SER A 23 -13.89 -7.89 -11.38
N GLN A 24 -14.32 -7.20 -10.32
CA GLN A 24 -15.68 -6.66 -10.21
C GLN A 24 -15.82 -5.24 -10.81
N GLY A 25 -14.79 -4.75 -11.49
CA GLY A 25 -14.78 -3.45 -12.17
C GLY A 25 -14.36 -2.27 -11.29
N LEU A 26 -13.84 -2.50 -10.09
CA LEU A 26 -13.34 -1.42 -9.24
C LEU A 26 -11.95 -0.97 -9.73
N PRO A 27 -11.74 0.34 -9.92
CA PRO A 27 -10.40 0.87 -10.16
C PRO A 27 -9.51 0.70 -8.93
N VAL A 28 -8.22 0.48 -9.16
CA VAL A 28 -7.22 0.26 -8.11
C VAL A 28 -6.20 1.38 -8.12
N VAL A 29 -5.99 1.97 -6.96
CA VAL A 29 -4.94 2.96 -6.69
C VAL A 29 -3.89 2.31 -5.79
N ASP A 30 -2.71 2.07 -6.34
CA ASP A 30 -1.56 1.53 -5.62
C ASP A 30 -0.73 2.67 -5.05
N LEU A 31 -0.68 2.80 -3.72
CA LEU A 31 0.07 3.87 -3.03
C LEU A 31 1.59 3.74 -3.22
N ASP A 32 2.13 2.55 -3.35
CA ASP A 32 3.56 2.38 -3.59
C ASP A 32 3.92 2.89 -5.00
N ARG A 33 3.04 2.64 -5.98
CA ARG A 33 3.18 3.19 -7.34
C ARG A 33 3.06 4.71 -7.35
N LEU A 34 2.11 5.28 -6.62
CA LEU A 34 2.01 6.74 -6.47
C LEU A 34 3.28 7.32 -5.83
N GLY A 35 3.83 6.67 -4.81
CA GLY A 35 5.12 7.04 -4.24
C GLY A 35 6.23 7.08 -5.28
N HIS A 36 6.29 6.11 -6.19
CA HIS A 36 7.26 6.11 -7.29
C HIS A 36 7.03 7.28 -8.28
N VAL A 37 5.78 7.59 -8.61
CA VAL A 37 5.43 8.73 -9.47
C VAL A 37 5.85 10.05 -8.82
N VAL A 38 5.60 10.24 -7.53
CA VAL A 38 6.00 11.43 -6.78
C VAL A 38 7.51 11.67 -6.84
N LEU A 39 8.33 10.62 -6.82
CA LEU A 39 9.78 10.73 -6.94
C LEU A 39 10.25 11.24 -8.32
N THR A 40 9.41 11.23 -9.33
CA THR A 40 9.74 11.77 -10.67
C THR A 40 9.49 13.29 -10.79
N TRP A 41 8.80 13.90 -9.83
CA TRP A 41 8.48 15.33 -9.88
C TRP A 41 9.71 16.20 -9.63
N ASP A 42 9.97 17.19 -10.47
CA ASP A 42 11.20 17.98 -10.42
C ASP A 42 11.41 18.70 -9.08
N PHE A 43 10.36 19.23 -8.49
CA PHE A 43 10.47 19.89 -7.18
C PHE A 43 10.75 18.88 -6.05
N VAL A 44 10.25 17.63 -6.15
CA VAL A 44 10.57 16.55 -5.19
C VAL A 44 12.02 16.12 -5.38
N LYS A 45 12.48 15.94 -6.62
CA LYS A 45 13.89 15.66 -6.92
C LYS A 45 14.80 16.73 -6.34
N LYS A 46 14.39 18.01 -6.43
CA LYS A 46 15.17 19.12 -5.84
C LYS A 46 15.25 18.98 -4.31
N GLU A 47 14.12 18.80 -3.63
CA GLU A 47 14.10 18.64 -2.17
C GLU A 47 14.92 17.42 -1.71
N LEU A 48 14.84 16.30 -2.45
CA LEU A 48 15.63 15.09 -2.16
C LEU A 48 17.13 15.33 -2.36
N ARG A 49 17.53 16.10 -3.39
CA ARG A 49 18.92 16.47 -3.64
C ARG A 49 19.47 17.37 -2.54
N ASP A 50 18.66 18.32 -2.08
CA ASP A 50 19.02 19.21 -0.98
C ASP A 50 19.18 18.44 0.35
N ALA A 51 18.35 17.40 0.57
CA ALA A 51 18.35 16.62 1.80
C ALA A 51 19.39 15.48 1.84
N TYR A 52 19.60 14.79 0.71
CA TYR A 52 20.42 13.55 0.66
C TYR A 52 21.62 13.65 -0.27
N GLY A 53 21.79 14.78 -0.98
CA GLY A 53 22.88 14.98 -1.91
C GLY A 53 22.68 14.32 -3.27
N ALA A 54 23.70 14.42 -4.12
CA ALA A 54 23.66 13.90 -5.48
C ALA A 54 23.75 12.35 -5.55
N GLY A 55 24.25 11.70 -4.52
CA GLY A 55 24.50 10.24 -4.51
C GLY A 55 23.24 9.38 -4.54
N VAL A 56 22.06 9.97 -4.38
CA VAL A 56 20.77 9.27 -4.49
C VAL A 56 20.10 9.44 -5.88
N PHE A 57 20.91 9.87 -6.88
CA PHE A 57 20.45 10.07 -8.25
C PHE A 57 21.30 9.29 -9.24
N THR A 58 20.67 8.86 -10.35
CA THR A 58 21.39 8.29 -11.49
C THR A 58 22.13 9.37 -12.28
N ALA A 59 22.97 8.96 -13.24
CA ALA A 59 23.67 9.88 -14.13
C ALA A 59 22.70 10.74 -14.99
N GLU A 60 21.51 10.24 -15.27
CA GLU A 60 20.44 10.91 -16.01
C GLU A 60 19.64 11.89 -15.13
N GLY A 61 19.94 11.95 -13.82
CA GLY A 61 19.27 12.85 -12.88
C GLY A 61 17.96 12.31 -12.32
N GLU A 62 17.64 11.03 -12.56
CA GLU A 62 16.51 10.36 -11.94
C GLU A 62 16.85 9.86 -10.54
N VAL A 63 15.83 9.69 -9.67
CA VAL A 63 16.04 9.15 -8.33
C VAL A 63 16.43 7.66 -8.41
N ASP A 64 17.61 7.32 -7.93
CA ASP A 64 17.98 5.94 -7.65
C ASP A 64 17.30 5.51 -6.33
N ARG A 65 16.23 4.75 -6.47
CA ARG A 65 15.41 4.32 -5.33
C ARG A 65 16.18 3.42 -4.34
N ALA A 66 17.11 2.62 -4.84
CA ALA A 66 17.91 1.76 -3.98
C ALA A 66 18.91 2.58 -3.15
N ALA A 67 19.61 3.52 -3.81
CA ALA A 67 20.51 4.44 -3.14
C ALA A 67 19.77 5.35 -2.14
N LEU A 68 18.61 5.90 -2.54
CA LEU A 68 17.76 6.70 -1.64
C LEU A 68 17.31 5.88 -0.43
N ALA A 69 16.81 4.66 -0.63
CA ALA A 69 16.39 3.78 0.45
C ALA A 69 17.54 3.46 1.41
N ALA A 70 18.73 3.16 0.89
CA ALA A 70 19.90 2.85 1.69
C ALA A 70 20.29 4.01 2.62
N VAL A 71 20.19 5.27 2.14
CA VAL A 71 20.53 6.46 2.93
C VAL A 71 19.37 6.88 3.84
N ALA A 72 18.15 6.96 3.31
CA ALA A 72 16.99 7.47 4.05
C ALA A 72 16.57 6.55 5.19
N PHE A 73 16.66 5.23 5.02
CA PHE A 73 16.29 4.27 6.07
C PHE A 73 17.45 3.86 6.99
N ALA A 74 18.63 4.42 6.79
CA ALA A 74 19.78 4.18 7.68
C ALA A 74 19.58 4.78 9.08
N THR A 75 18.82 5.87 9.18
CA THR A 75 18.54 6.56 10.44
C THR A 75 17.08 6.94 10.56
N LYS A 76 16.62 7.16 11.79
CA LYS A 76 15.26 7.66 12.05
C LYS A 76 15.06 9.04 11.42
N GLU A 77 16.02 9.94 11.57
CA GLU A 77 15.97 11.29 11.01
C GLU A 77 15.90 11.28 9.48
N GLY A 78 16.67 10.40 8.82
CA GLY A 78 16.59 10.20 7.39
C GLY A 78 15.18 9.76 6.96
N THR A 79 14.61 8.77 7.65
CA THR A 79 13.26 8.30 7.40
C THR A 79 12.21 9.40 7.56
N GLU A 80 12.30 10.18 8.64
CA GLU A 80 11.42 11.32 8.91
C GLU A 80 11.53 12.40 7.83
N THR A 81 12.74 12.67 7.36
CA THR A 81 13.01 13.62 6.28
C THR A 81 12.40 13.15 4.95
N LEU A 82 12.58 11.87 4.59
CA LEU A 82 11.95 11.29 3.40
C LEU A 82 10.44 11.41 3.48
N ASN A 83 9.85 11.01 4.60
CA ASN A 83 8.40 11.06 4.80
C ASN A 83 7.88 12.50 4.71
N ARG A 84 8.56 13.48 5.29
CA ARG A 84 8.19 14.91 5.21
C ARG A 84 8.21 15.43 3.77
N ILE A 85 9.14 14.95 2.95
CA ILE A 85 9.22 15.32 1.53
C ILE A 85 8.14 14.61 0.71
N THR A 86 7.93 13.31 0.91
CA THR A 86 7.13 12.49 -0.02
C THR A 86 5.69 12.35 0.40
N GLN A 87 5.39 12.19 1.71
CA GLN A 87 4.04 11.86 2.17
C GLN A 87 2.97 12.89 1.75
N PRO A 88 3.17 14.21 1.93
CA PRO A 88 2.15 15.19 1.50
C PRO A 88 1.87 15.15 0.00
N ARG A 89 2.88 14.76 -0.81
CA ARG A 89 2.78 14.65 -2.27
C ARG A 89 2.05 13.37 -2.69
N ILE A 90 2.30 12.27 -1.96
CA ILE A 90 1.56 11.01 -2.15
C ILE A 90 0.09 11.23 -1.79
N ASP A 91 -0.20 11.89 -0.68
CA ASP A 91 -1.55 12.21 -0.25
C ASP A 91 -2.27 13.09 -1.29
N GLN A 92 -1.58 14.11 -1.82
CA GLN A 92 -2.12 14.95 -2.89
C GLN A 92 -2.37 14.15 -4.18
N ALA A 93 -1.44 13.29 -4.59
CA ALA A 93 -1.59 12.45 -5.77
C ALA A 93 -2.76 11.47 -5.61
N LEU A 94 -2.92 10.88 -4.41
CA LEU A 94 -4.05 10.02 -4.08
C LEU A 94 -5.38 10.77 -4.20
N HIS A 95 -5.50 11.96 -3.59
CA HIS A 95 -6.72 12.76 -3.67
C HIS A 95 -7.07 13.14 -5.11
N ASN A 96 -6.08 13.53 -5.92
CA ASN A 96 -6.29 13.87 -7.33
C ASN A 96 -6.79 12.64 -8.12
N GLU A 97 -6.21 11.46 -7.88
CA GLU A 97 -6.60 10.24 -8.58
C GLU A 97 -8.02 9.80 -8.17
N LEU A 98 -8.36 9.86 -6.88
CA LEU A 98 -9.72 9.56 -6.41
C LEU A 98 -10.75 10.56 -6.97
N ALA A 99 -10.40 11.84 -7.05
CA ALA A 99 -11.27 12.86 -7.66
C ALA A 99 -11.49 12.60 -9.16
N ARG A 100 -10.43 12.17 -9.88
CA ARG A 100 -10.53 11.79 -11.30
C ARG A 100 -11.49 10.59 -11.47
N LEU A 101 -11.31 9.53 -10.68
CA LEU A 101 -12.14 8.34 -10.72
C LEU A 101 -13.62 8.66 -10.39
N ALA A 102 -13.85 9.53 -9.41
CA ALA A 102 -15.20 9.99 -9.08
C ALA A 102 -15.85 10.76 -10.24
N ALA A 103 -15.07 11.62 -10.93
CA ALA A 103 -15.54 12.37 -12.10
C ALA A 103 -15.82 11.47 -13.31
N GLU A 104 -15.17 10.31 -13.40
CA GLU A 104 -15.42 9.26 -14.40
C GLU A 104 -16.67 8.40 -14.07
N GLY A 105 -17.32 8.66 -12.92
CA GLY A 105 -18.56 7.99 -12.54
C GLY A 105 -18.37 6.70 -11.75
N HIS A 106 -17.15 6.41 -11.27
CA HIS A 106 -16.94 5.25 -10.40
C HIS A 106 -17.62 5.45 -9.05
N THR A 107 -18.33 4.43 -8.56
CA THR A 107 -19.02 4.46 -7.26
C THR A 107 -18.12 4.05 -6.09
N ALA A 108 -17.07 3.28 -6.38
CA ALA A 108 -16.05 2.87 -5.42
C ALA A 108 -14.67 2.75 -6.07
N ALA A 109 -13.62 2.87 -5.25
CA ALA A 109 -12.23 2.63 -5.65
C ALA A 109 -11.47 1.87 -4.56
N VAL A 110 -10.56 1.01 -4.97
CA VAL A 110 -9.65 0.27 -4.10
C VAL A 110 -8.36 1.06 -3.94
N ILE A 111 -7.90 1.21 -2.70
CA ILE A 111 -6.60 1.79 -2.36
C ILE A 111 -5.76 0.68 -1.72
N GLU A 112 -4.68 0.26 -2.36
CA GLU A 112 -3.76 -0.73 -1.79
C GLU A 112 -2.57 -0.05 -1.13
N SER A 113 -2.27 -0.42 0.13
CA SER A 113 -1.11 0.04 0.87
C SER A 113 -0.31 -1.13 1.44
N SER A 114 0.97 -1.25 1.04
CA SER A 114 1.90 -2.22 1.63
C SER A 114 2.62 -1.68 2.87
N SER A 115 2.67 -0.36 3.02
CA SER A 115 3.43 0.35 4.07
C SER A 115 2.55 1.03 5.12
N PHE A 116 1.34 0.48 5.35
CA PHE A 116 0.41 1.04 6.33
C PHE A 116 0.97 0.95 7.76
N THR A 117 1.00 2.11 8.45
CA THR A 117 1.44 2.25 9.85
C THR A 117 0.41 2.96 10.73
N GLY A 118 -0.85 3.07 10.25
CA GLY A 118 -1.92 3.78 10.97
C GLY A 118 -1.99 5.27 10.66
N GLN A 119 -1.56 5.70 9.47
CA GLN A 119 -1.60 7.11 9.06
C GLN A 119 -3.03 7.67 9.15
N ALA A 120 -3.24 8.64 10.04
CA ALA A 120 -4.55 9.20 10.30
C ALA A 120 -5.26 9.77 9.04
N PRO A 121 -4.58 10.47 8.11
CA PRO A 121 -5.23 10.93 6.87
C PRO A 121 -5.77 9.79 6.03
N LEU A 122 -5.02 8.67 5.92
CA LEU A 122 -5.41 7.52 5.12
C LEU A 122 -6.58 6.77 5.77
N VAL A 123 -6.56 6.63 7.11
CA VAL A 123 -7.68 6.05 7.87
C VAL A 123 -8.94 6.88 7.70
N ALA A 124 -8.83 8.21 7.81
CA ALA A 124 -9.98 9.11 7.68
C ALA A 124 -10.57 9.17 6.26
N LEU A 125 -9.77 8.85 5.24
CA LEU A 125 -10.19 8.83 3.84
C LEU A 125 -11.01 7.57 3.50
N ALA A 126 -10.80 6.46 4.23
CA ALA A 126 -11.38 5.17 3.91
C ALA A 126 -12.81 5.03 4.45
N ASP A 127 -13.75 4.65 3.60
CA ASP A 127 -15.09 4.19 4.01
C ASP A 127 -15.04 2.75 4.53
N TYR A 128 -14.18 1.92 3.93
CA TYR A 128 -13.90 0.56 4.37
C TYR A 128 -12.40 0.36 4.52
N ILE A 129 -12.00 -0.22 5.65
CA ILE A 129 -10.64 -0.69 5.87
C ILE A 129 -10.68 -2.21 5.90
N VAL A 130 -10.23 -2.82 4.81
CA VAL A 130 -10.16 -4.27 4.61
C VAL A 130 -8.80 -4.76 5.09
N VAL A 131 -8.80 -5.53 6.17
CA VAL A 131 -7.59 -6.14 6.70
C VAL A 131 -7.47 -7.57 6.21
N VAL A 132 -6.37 -7.87 5.53
CA VAL A 132 -6.06 -9.24 5.10
C VAL A 132 -5.02 -9.83 6.05
N THR A 133 -5.36 -10.94 6.67
CA THR A 133 -4.48 -11.71 7.55
C THR A 133 -4.21 -13.10 6.99
N ALA A 134 -3.10 -13.70 7.39
CA ALA A 134 -2.79 -15.10 7.10
C ALA A 134 -1.82 -15.63 8.17
N PRO A 135 -1.81 -16.94 8.45
CA PRO A 135 -0.80 -17.55 9.29
C PRO A 135 0.63 -17.18 8.86
N GLU A 136 1.50 -16.91 9.83
CA GLU A 136 2.85 -16.39 9.56
C GLU A 136 3.63 -17.26 8.57
N GLU A 137 3.59 -18.59 8.75
CA GLU A 137 4.32 -19.52 7.88
C GLU A 137 3.79 -19.53 6.44
N LEU A 138 2.47 -19.34 6.24
CA LEU A 138 1.90 -19.17 4.90
C LEU A 138 2.33 -17.85 4.27
N ARG A 139 2.43 -16.79 5.05
CA ARG A 139 2.92 -15.48 4.60
C ARG A 139 4.40 -15.55 4.18
N VAL A 140 5.22 -16.22 4.98
CA VAL A 140 6.64 -16.45 4.66
C VAL A 140 6.77 -17.28 3.38
N ALA A 141 6.06 -18.41 3.29
CA ALA A 141 6.07 -19.27 2.10
C ALA A 141 5.64 -18.52 0.83
N SER A 142 4.58 -17.71 0.92
CA SER A 142 4.09 -16.87 -0.19
C SER A 142 5.14 -15.85 -0.65
N ALA A 143 5.81 -15.18 0.29
CA ALA A 143 6.84 -14.20 -0.05
C ALA A 143 8.11 -14.86 -0.63
N VAL A 144 8.51 -16.02 -0.11
CA VAL A 144 9.63 -16.81 -0.65
C VAL A 144 9.31 -17.28 -2.07
N ALA A 145 8.09 -17.75 -2.34
CA ALA A 145 7.65 -18.13 -3.68
C ALA A 145 7.66 -16.93 -4.66
N ALA A 146 7.50 -15.70 -4.15
CA ALA A 146 7.62 -14.46 -4.92
C ALA A 146 9.08 -13.99 -5.08
N GLY A 147 10.08 -14.77 -4.66
CA GLY A 147 11.51 -14.52 -4.87
C GLY A 147 12.24 -13.80 -3.74
N TRP A 148 11.62 -13.61 -2.58
CA TRP A 148 12.28 -13.03 -1.40
C TRP A 148 13.08 -14.09 -0.65
N SER A 149 14.20 -13.70 0.01
CA SER A 149 14.84 -14.59 0.97
C SER A 149 14.00 -14.67 2.25
N GLU A 150 13.95 -15.83 2.89
CA GLU A 150 13.21 -15.99 4.14
C GLU A 150 13.69 -15.03 5.24
N ALA A 151 15.01 -14.83 5.34
CA ALA A 151 15.59 -13.90 6.30
C ALA A 151 15.10 -12.46 6.10
N ASP A 152 15.06 -11.98 4.84
CA ASP A 152 14.55 -10.64 4.52
C ASP A 152 13.05 -10.53 4.79
N VAL A 153 12.29 -11.58 4.51
CA VAL A 153 10.84 -11.63 4.79
C VAL A 153 10.60 -11.45 6.28
N ARG A 154 11.22 -12.28 7.12
CA ARG A 154 11.06 -12.22 8.58
C ARG A 154 11.54 -10.87 9.16
N ALA A 155 12.65 -10.32 8.66
CA ALA A 155 13.16 -9.01 9.07
C ALA A 155 12.19 -7.86 8.69
N ARG A 156 11.53 -7.94 7.53
CA ARG A 156 10.51 -6.97 7.11
C ARG A 156 9.22 -7.11 7.92
N MET A 157 8.76 -8.34 8.16
CA MET A 157 7.56 -8.61 8.96
C MET A 157 7.72 -8.09 10.39
N ALA A 158 8.89 -8.23 11.00
CA ALA A 158 9.20 -7.72 12.35
C ALA A 158 9.13 -6.18 12.47
N ARG A 159 9.22 -5.45 11.35
CA ARG A 159 9.12 -3.98 11.31
C ARG A 159 7.71 -3.47 10.99
N GLN A 160 6.81 -4.37 10.57
CA GLN A 160 5.43 -4.03 10.25
C GLN A 160 4.55 -4.08 11.50
N LEU A 161 3.39 -3.45 11.45
CA LEU A 161 2.33 -3.68 12.44
C LEU A 161 1.99 -5.17 12.50
N THR A 162 1.65 -5.66 13.67
CA THR A 162 1.11 -7.02 13.81
C THR A 162 -0.30 -7.10 13.22
N ASP A 163 -0.80 -8.30 12.94
CA ASP A 163 -2.17 -8.48 12.44
C ASP A 163 -3.18 -8.00 13.50
N GLU A 164 -2.92 -8.23 14.80
CA GLU A 164 -3.76 -7.70 15.88
C GLU A 164 -3.84 -6.16 15.85
N GLN A 165 -2.70 -5.49 15.62
CA GLN A 165 -2.66 -4.03 15.53
C GLN A 165 -3.43 -3.53 14.30
N ARG A 166 -3.33 -4.22 13.14
CA ARG A 166 -4.09 -3.86 11.93
C ARG A 166 -5.58 -4.07 12.10
N LEU A 167 -5.99 -5.17 12.75
CA LEU A 167 -7.39 -5.49 12.99
C LEU A 167 -8.12 -4.43 13.82
N ARG A 168 -7.41 -3.62 14.60
CA ARG A 168 -8.00 -2.46 15.30
C ARG A 168 -8.54 -1.37 14.36
N PHE A 169 -8.07 -1.34 13.13
CA PHE A 169 -8.55 -0.42 12.10
C PHE A 169 -9.63 -1.04 11.21
N ALA A 170 -9.82 -2.36 11.28
CA ALA A 170 -10.65 -3.09 10.35
C ALA A 170 -12.13 -2.71 10.46
N THR A 171 -12.76 -2.37 9.34
CA THR A 171 -14.21 -2.44 9.16
C THR A 171 -14.62 -3.81 8.62
N VAL A 172 -13.71 -4.46 7.86
CA VAL A 172 -13.85 -5.78 7.28
C VAL A 172 -12.53 -6.53 7.41
N SER A 173 -12.55 -7.83 7.61
CA SER A 173 -11.35 -8.65 7.61
C SER A 173 -11.55 -9.96 6.85
N PHE A 174 -10.50 -10.37 6.14
CA PHE A 174 -10.41 -11.66 5.47
C PHE A 174 -9.20 -12.44 6.01
N VAL A 175 -9.42 -13.72 6.29
CA VAL A 175 -8.36 -14.63 6.68
C VAL A 175 -7.97 -15.49 5.47
N ASN A 176 -6.74 -15.34 5.02
CA ASN A 176 -6.19 -16.09 3.89
C ASN A 176 -5.44 -17.34 4.42
N ASP A 177 -6.19 -18.35 4.82
CA ASP A 177 -5.69 -19.61 5.35
C ASP A 177 -6.20 -20.85 4.55
N GLY A 178 -6.96 -20.58 3.48
CA GLY A 178 -7.54 -21.57 2.58
C GLY A 178 -6.96 -21.52 1.18
N THR A 179 -7.79 -21.89 0.19
CA THR A 179 -7.42 -21.80 -1.22
C THR A 179 -7.62 -20.38 -1.78
N PRO A 180 -6.95 -20.03 -2.88
CA PRO A 180 -7.18 -18.74 -3.56
C PRO A 180 -8.66 -18.52 -3.95
N GLU A 181 -9.36 -19.58 -4.35
CA GLU A 181 -10.78 -19.54 -4.71
C GLU A 181 -11.64 -19.20 -3.50
N GLN A 182 -11.34 -19.77 -2.33
CA GLN A 182 -12.09 -19.48 -1.11
C GLN A 182 -11.94 -18.01 -0.70
N LEU A 183 -10.73 -17.45 -0.78
CA LEU A 183 -10.51 -16.03 -0.52
C LEU A 183 -11.25 -15.16 -1.54
N TYR A 184 -11.18 -15.51 -2.82
CA TYR A 184 -11.90 -14.82 -3.89
C TYR A 184 -13.41 -14.78 -3.63
N ASP A 185 -14.00 -15.93 -3.31
CA ASP A 185 -15.44 -16.05 -3.05
C ASP A 185 -15.89 -15.23 -1.83
N GLN A 186 -15.09 -15.20 -0.77
CA GLN A 186 -15.33 -14.36 0.42
C GLN A 186 -15.37 -12.87 0.03
N VAL A 187 -14.37 -12.41 -0.71
CA VAL A 187 -14.23 -11.01 -1.13
C VAL A 187 -15.37 -10.58 -2.05
N VAL A 188 -15.68 -11.41 -3.05
CA VAL A 188 -16.75 -11.12 -4.02
C VAL A 188 -18.12 -11.15 -3.35
N SER A 189 -18.38 -12.10 -2.46
CA SER A 189 -19.63 -12.17 -1.70
C SER A 189 -19.83 -10.93 -0.84
N TRP A 190 -18.79 -10.50 -0.11
CA TRP A 190 -18.82 -9.27 0.66
C TRP A 190 -19.11 -8.05 -0.23
N TRP A 191 -18.38 -7.90 -1.34
CA TRP A 191 -18.55 -6.75 -2.23
C TRP A 191 -19.95 -6.72 -2.86
N ASN A 192 -20.48 -7.87 -3.24
CA ASN A 192 -21.83 -7.96 -3.80
C ASN A 192 -22.92 -7.48 -2.81
N ALA A 193 -22.76 -7.76 -1.52
CA ALA A 193 -23.65 -7.29 -0.48
C ALA A 193 -23.52 -5.78 -0.24
N GLU A 194 -22.28 -5.25 -0.27
CA GLU A 194 -22.03 -3.82 -0.04
C GLU A 194 -22.47 -2.94 -1.21
N LYS A 195 -22.20 -3.36 -2.44
CA LYS A 195 -22.54 -2.56 -3.64
C LYS A 195 -24.04 -2.31 -3.82
N GLU A 196 -24.90 -3.16 -3.25
CA GLU A 196 -26.35 -2.96 -3.28
C GLU A 196 -26.80 -1.77 -2.40
N GLN A 197 -25.90 -1.26 -1.54
CA GLN A 197 -26.15 -0.16 -0.63
C GLN A 197 -25.52 1.18 -1.13
N LEU A 198 -24.88 1.17 -2.30
CA LEU A 198 -24.23 2.34 -2.90
C LEU A 198 -25.15 3.04 -3.89
#